data_57e6ebd0ed01baff230da8017c00a992
#
_entry.id   57e6ebd0ed01baff230da8017c00a992
#
_cell.length_a   1.000
_cell.length_b   1.000
_cell.length_c   1.000
_cell.angle_alpha   90.00
_cell.angle_beta   90.00
_cell.angle_gamma   90.00
#
_symmetry.space_group_name_H-M   'P 1'
#
loop_
_entity.id
_entity.type
_entity.pdbx_description
1 polymer ?
#
loop_
_entity_poly.entity_id
_entity_poly.type
_entity_poly.pdbx_seq_one_letter_code
_entity_poly.pdbx_strand_id
1 'polypeptide(L)'
;MNDEPIIRLEPRRSRHGPNENPGKYTGILRSMLRIVQMSKRGRKPRSSESGVPDIRTYRDFNQRVAVRVSYAANKNPGQWKAHGRYVARESATQGGRASEAGFNRALDRIDIAATLDIWQKAGDERLFKIIVSPEFGDRLNLREYAREFMRRMEEDLSTTLEWVGAVHHNTEHAHVHLAIRGVDTKGIPFRLPREYVRSGLRERAAEIATEILGYRSPTDAHEIRRREAAKTRYTSLDRILQWSNDRSSPHFVVTVNPDDASLSESARELQKHLSARLMHLQKMGLAQFLEQHQWSVQSDFEKVLRTLQQSADRQKMLAVHGAILSDARLPLQITTLRQFQVLAGRVLLHTEDEQTGRRYMLVEGTDAAVHLIYHTAAIEKARSEGKLAVNSFVRIEKRFENKRPTLHLEDLGEADALLTNSSYFRKEAELLTLRGIRNVQSEWGGWLGQYHQKLQAELEKPERSKRQSQGRGGRSA
;
A
#
# COMPACT_ATOMS: atom_id res chain seq x y z
N MET A 1 18.70 -8.09 7.82
CA MET A 1 18.05 -9.04 6.89
C MET A 1 16.58 -8.68 6.87
N ASN A 2 16.18 -7.94 5.85
CA ASN A 2 14.80 -7.51 5.65
C ASN A 2 14.14 -8.51 4.70
N ASP A 3 13.37 -9.43 5.30
CA ASP A 3 12.43 -10.24 4.53
C ASP A 3 11.29 -9.33 4.05
N GLU A 4 11.42 -8.79 2.84
CA GLU A 4 10.25 -8.34 2.11
C GLU A 4 9.35 -9.55 1.85
N PRO A 5 8.03 -9.43 2.07
CA PRO A 5 7.13 -10.55 1.81
C PRO A 5 7.10 -10.86 0.32
N ILE A 6 7.86 -11.86 -0.08
CA ILE A 6 7.75 -12.48 -1.40
C ILE A 6 6.32 -13.01 -1.51
N ILE A 7 5.57 -12.51 -2.48
CA ILE A 7 4.25 -13.03 -2.81
C ILE A 7 4.43 -14.49 -3.24
N ARG A 8 4.18 -15.42 -2.33
CA ARG A 8 4.13 -16.85 -2.66
C ARG A 8 2.82 -17.13 -3.37
N LEU A 9 2.87 -17.20 -4.67
CA LEU A 9 1.75 -17.58 -5.53
C LEU A 9 1.60 -19.11 -5.68
N GLU A 10 2.16 -19.90 -4.78
CA GLU A 10 1.99 -21.35 -4.80
C GLU A 10 0.80 -21.77 -3.93
N PRO A 11 -0.22 -22.43 -4.50
CA PRO A 11 -1.20 -23.13 -3.70
C PRO A 11 -0.56 -24.35 -3.03
N ARG A 12 -0.90 -24.61 -1.77
CA ARG A 12 -0.60 -25.89 -1.12
C ARG A 12 -1.04 -27.02 -2.05
N ARG A 13 -0.16 -27.98 -2.30
CA ARG A 13 -0.44 -29.18 -3.07
C ARG A 13 -1.69 -29.86 -2.51
N SER A 14 -2.79 -29.82 -3.26
CA SER A 14 -3.88 -30.74 -3.06
C SER A 14 -3.42 -32.12 -3.58
N ARG A 15 -3.47 -33.12 -2.72
CA ARG A 15 -3.28 -34.52 -3.11
C ARG A 15 -4.52 -34.93 -3.90
N HIS A 16 -4.47 -34.86 -5.24
CA HIS A 16 -5.33 -35.67 -6.12
C HIS A 16 -4.66 -35.82 -7.50
N GLY A 17 -4.45 -37.01 -7.85
CA GLY A 17 -4.28 -37.84 -9.00
C GLY A 17 -3.67 -37.35 -10.32
N PRO A 18 -3.00 -38.24 -11.03
CA PRO A 18 -2.27 -37.95 -12.25
C PRO A 18 -3.20 -38.04 -13.46
N ASN A 19 -3.33 -36.99 -14.22
CA ASN A 19 -3.50 -37.01 -15.69
C ASN A 19 -3.76 -35.60 -16.21
N GLU A 20 -2.70 -34.84 -16.46
CA GLU A 20 -2.77 -33.71 -17.35
C GLU A 20 -1.61 -33.74 -18.35
N ASN A 21 -1.99 -33.75 -19.60
CA ASN A 21 -1.16 -33.89 -20.78
C ASN A 21 -0.08 -32.80 -20.86
N PRO A 22 1.23 -33.13 -20.85
CA PRO A 22 2.32 -32.12 -20.84
C PRO A 22 2.48 -31.33 -22.14
N GLY A 23 1.70 -31.65 -23.19
CA GLY A 23 1.83 -31.02 -24.51
C GLY A 23 1.33 -29.57 -24.63
N LYS A 24 0.42 -29.10 -23.74
CA LYS A 24 -0.15 -27.76 -23.87
C LYS A 24 0.74 -26.62 -23.32
N TYR A 25 1.74 -26.94 -22.53
CA TYR A 25 2.63 -25.93 -21.92
C TYR A 25 3.92 -25.67 -22.69
N THR A 26 4.22 -26.47 -23.72
CA THR A 26 5.46 -26.32 -24.52
C THR A 26 5.50 -25.07 -25.37
N GLY A 27 4.35 -24.53 -25.80
CA GLY A 27 4.25 -23.28 -26.57
C GLY A 27 4.56 -22.05 -25.68
N ILE A 28 3.99 -22.02 -24.49
CA ILE A 28 4.18 -20.94 -23.50
C ILE A 28 5.62 -20.94 -22.99
N LEU A 29 6.17 -22.11 -22.68
CA LEU A 29 7.58 -22.26 -22.31
C LEU A 29 8.57 -21.85 -23.43
N ARG A 30 8.24 -22.10 -24.70
CA ARG A 30 9.07 -21.68 -25.83
C ARG A 30 9.02 -20.17 -26.08
N SER A 31 7.85 -19.51 -25.92
CA SER A 31 7.77 -18.04 -26.01
C SER A 31 8.47 -17.38 -24.83
N MET A 32 8.32 -17.92 -23.62
CA MET A 32 9.02 -17.47 -22.42
C MET A 32 10.55 -17.71 -22.49
N LEU A 33 10.99 -18.85 -23.01
CA LEU A 33 12.39 -19.13 -23.28
C LEU A 33 12.98 -18.17 -24.33
N ARG A 34 12.23 -17.72 -25.32
CA ARG A 34 12.67 -16.67 -26.24
C ARG A 34 12.88 -15.33 -25.51
N ILE A 35 11.96 -14.92 -24.65
CA ILE A 35 12.09 -13.69 -23.86
C ILE A 35 13.27 -13.80 -22.89
N VAL A 36 13.44 -14.92 -22.21
CA VAL A 36 14.57 -15.19 -21.31
C VAL A 36 15.89 -15.35 -22.07
N GLN A 37 15.90 -15.94 -23.27
CA GLN A 37 17.12 -16.08 -24.08
C GLN A 37 17.54 -14.75 -24.73
N MET A 38 16.59 -13.88 -25.10
CA MET A 38 16.93 -12.50 -25.52
C MET A 38 17.55 -11.70 -24.36
N SER A 39 17.11 -11.92 -23.12
CA SER A 39 17.71 -11.28 -21.94
C SER A 39 19.06 -11.91 -21.51
N LYS A 40 19.36 -13.16 -21.88
CA LYS A 40 20.61 -13.86 -21.52
C LYS A 40 21.72 -13.72 -22.58
N ARG A 41 21.45 -13.20 -23.78
CA ARG A 41 22.46 -12.94 -24.81
C ARG A 41 23.26 -11.64 -24.61
N GLY A 42 23.09 -10.96 -23.48
CA GLY A 42 24.00 -9.91 -23.05
C GLY A 42 25.37 -10.52 -22.73
N ARG A 43 26.38 -10.31 -23.59
CA ARG A 43 27.80 -10.57 -23.33
C ARG A 43 28.15 -10.00 -21.95
N LYS A 44 28.79 -10.79 -21.09
CA LYS A 44 29.47 -10.27 -19.91
C LYS A 44 30.37 -9.11 -20.35
N PRO A 45 30.22 -7.90 -19.79
CA PRO A 45 31.13 -6.82 -20.11
C PRO A 45 32.56 -7.22 -19.66
N ARG A 46 33.52 -7.08 -20.53
CA ARG A 46 34.93 -7.06 -20.15
C ARG A 46 35.10 -5.87 -19.20
N SER A 47 35.70 -6.11 -18.05
CA SER A 47 36.15 -5.09 -17.13
C SER A 47 37.08 -4.11 -17.85
N SER A 48 36.61 -2.90 -18.11
CA SER A 48 37.46 -1.77 -18.41
C SER A 48 37.94 -1.16 -17.09
N GLU A 49 39.20 -0.89 -16.97
CA GLU A 49 39.91 -0.37 -15.80
C GLU A 49 39.59 1.10 -15.46
N SER A 50 38.44 1.59 -15.77
CA SER A 50 37.94 2.87 -15.28
C SER A 50 36.68 2.60 -14.48
N GLY A 51 36.73 2.84 -13.16
CA GLY A 51 35.74 2.48 -12.15
C GLY A 51 34.38 3.18 -12.24
N VAL A 52 33.91 3.46 -13.45
CA VAL A 52 32.52 3.90 -13.71
C VAL A 52 31.85 2.74 -14.41
N PRO A 53 30.77 2.15 -13.82
CA PRO A 53 30.03 1.10 -14.51
C PRO A 53 29.49 1.66 -15.82
N ASP A 54 29.82 1.02 -16.94
CA ASP A 54 29.19 1.33 -18.23
C ASP A 54 27.72 0.92 -18.18
N ILE A 55 26.84 1.90 -17.86
CA ILE A 55 25.40 1.74 -17.63
C ILE A 55 24.64 1.74 -18.97
N ARG A 56 25.19 1.16 -20.01
CA ARG A 56 24.52 1.06 -21.31
C ARG A 56 24.10 -0.36 -21.61
N THR A 57 23.15 -0.89 -20.83
CA THR A 57 22.38 -2.04 -21.29
C THR A 57 21.18 -1.57 -22.10
N TYR A 58 20.80 -2.31 -23.14
CA TYR A 58 19.65 -2.03 -24.02
C TYR A 58 18.32 -1.74 -23.28
N ARG A 59 18.23 -2.06 -21.99
CA ARG A 59 17.13 -1.75 -21.06
C ARG A 59 17.03 -0.26 -20.69
N ASP A 60 18.09 0.52 -20.86
CA ASP A 60 18.09 1.92 -20.43
C ASP A 60 17.43 2.87 -21.45
N PHE A 61 17.18 2.41 -22.68
CA PHE A 61 16.53 3.19 -23.72
C PHE A 61 15.01 3.04 -23.75
N ASN A 62 14.47 1.96 -23.19
CA ASN A 62 13.01 1.76 -23.12
C ASN A 62 12.38 2.70 -22.09
N GLN A 63 11.12 3.06 -22.36
CA GLN A 63 10.30 3.76 -21.36
C GLN A 63 10.18 2.91 -20.09
N ARG A 64 10.16 3.54 -18.93
CA ARG A 64 10.07 2.86 -17.65
C ARG A 64 8.63 2.75 -17.22
N VAL A 65 8.25 1.56 -16.79
CA VAL A 65 6.91 1.28 -16.26
C VAL A 65 7.02 0.48 -14.98
N ALA A 66 6.36 0.92 -13.93
CA ALA A 66 6.16 0.11 -12.74
C ALA A 66 4.91 -0.75 -12.93
N VAL A 67 5.03 -2.06 -12.69
CA VAL A 67 3.90 -2.99 -12.70
C VAL A 67 3.85 -3.71 -11.37
N ARG A 68 2.69 -3.71 -10.73
CA ARG A 68 2.42 -4.43 -9.50
C ARG A 68 1.28 -5.40 -9.72
N VAL A 69 1.45 -6.62 -9.24
CA VAL A 69 0.44 -7.68 -9.33
C VAL A 69 0.10 -8.16 -7.94
N SER A 70 -1.19 -8.29 -7.66
CA SER A 70 -1.71 -8.94 -6.47
C SER A 70 -2.96 -9.72 -6.81
N TYR A 71 -3.49 -10.52 -5.88
CA TYR A 71 -4.78 -11.18 -6.06
C TYR A 71 -5.59 -11.17 -4.76
N ALA A 72 -6.91 -11.20 -4.91
CA ALA A 72 -7.85 -11.35 -3.81
C ALA A 72 -8.59 -12.69 -3.96
N ALA A 73 -8.46 -13.56 -2.95
CA ALA A 73 -9.28 -14.78 -2.90
C ALA A 73 -10.71 -14.43 -2.53
N ASN A 74 -11.67 -15.21 -3.04
CA ASN A 74 -13.10 -15.08 -2.71
C ASN A 74 -13.39 -15.68 -1.32
N LYS A 75 -13.17 -14.90 -0.27
CA LYS A 75 -13.35 -15.37 1.12
C LYS A 75 -14.48 -14.65 1.86
N ASN A 76 -14.68 -13.37 1.58
CA ASN A 76 -15.62 -12.54 2.31
C ASN A 76 -16.63 -11.94 1.33
N PRO A 77 -17.95 -12.15 1.51
CA PRO A 77 -18.99 -11.58 0.65
C PRO A 77 -18.84 -10.05 0.51
N GLY A 78 -19.06 -9.52 -0.69
CA GLY A 78 -18.99 -8.10 -0.99
C GLY A 78 -17.58 -7.48 -1.00
N GLN A 79 -16.54 -8.27 -0.75
CA GLN A 79 -15.16 -7.81 -0.71
C GLN A 79 -14.70 -7.22 -2.04
N TRP A 80 -15.01 -7.88 -3.15
CA TRP A 80 -14.62 -7.40 -4.47
C TRP A 80 -15.40 -6.17 -4.88
N LYS A 81 -16.71 -6.11 -4.50
CA LYS A 81 -17.53 -4.91 -4.68
C LYS A 81 -16.94 -3.70 -3.95
N ALA A 82 -16.49 -3.89 -2.71
CA ALA A 82 -15.85 -2.83 -1.93
C ALA A 82 -14.57 -2.33 -2.58
N HIS A 83 -13.74 -3.24 -3.13
CA HIS A 83 -12.55 -2.89 -3.90
C HIS A 83 -12.92 -2.09 -5.16
N GLY A 84 -13.94 -2.52 -5.91
CA GLY A 84 -14.43 -1.81 -7.09
C GLY A 84 -14.89 -0.39 -6.77
N ARG A 85 -15.62 -0.19 -5.67
CA ARG A 85 -16.03 1.15 -5.20
C ARG A 85 -14.83 2.05 -4.87
N TYR A 86 -13.81 1.47 -4.24
CA TYR A 86 -12.59 2.18 -3.90
C TYR A 86 -11.87 2.68 -5.16
N VAL A 87 -11.60 1.78 -6.11
CA VAL A 87 -10.94 2.11 -7.39
C VAL A 87 -11.74 3.12 -8.20
N ALA A 88 -13.07 2.97 -8.25
CA ALA A 88 -13.96 3.88 -8.98
C ALA A 88 -14.01 5.29 -8.37
N ARG A 89 -13.93 5.42 -7.05
CA ARG A 89 -13.99 6.73 -6.36
C ARG A 89 -12.82 7.61 -6.75
N GLU A 90 -11.61 7.09 -6.77
CA GLU A 90 -10.42 7.86 -7.10
C GLU A 90 -10.40 8.28 -8.58
N SER A 91 -10.99 7.47 -9.45
CA SER A 91 -11.15 7.81 -10.87
C SER A 91 -12.20 8.89 -11.10
N ALA A 92 -13.23 8.99 -10.24
CA ALA A 92 -14.35 9.93 -10.37
C ALA A 92 -14.02 11.35 -9.92
N THR A 93 -12.88 11.62 -9.29
CA THR A 93 -12.49 12.96 -8.80
C THR A 93 -12.34 14.02 -9.91
N GLN A 94 -12.42 13.62 -11.17
CA GLN A 94 -12.43 14.53 -12.34
C GLN A 94 -13.83 14.92 -12.84
N GLY A 95 -14.86 14.84 -12.00
CA GLY A 95 -16.21 15.33 -12.33
C GLY A 95 -17.18 14.29 -12.91
N GLY A 96 -16.81 12.99 -12.89
CA GLY A 96 -17.66 11.89 -13.30
C GLY A 96 -18.36 11.17 -12.13
N ARG A 97 -19.42 10.40 -12.44
CA ARG A 97 -20.04 9.48 -11.46
C ARG A 97 -19.14 8.27 -11.23
N ALA A 98 -18.95 7.84 -9.99
CA ALA A 98 -18.15 6.64 -9.66
C ALA A 98 -18.68 5.36 -10.35
N SER A 99 -19.99 5.28 -10.62
CA SER A 99 -20.61 4.18 -11.37
C SER A 99 -20.23 4.12 -12.87
N GLU A 100 -19.60 5.16 -13.39
CA GLU A 100 -19.21 5.26 -14.81
C GLU A 100 -17.71 5.43 -15.00
N ALA A 101 -16.93 5.26 -13.93
CA ALA A 101 -15.49 5.56 -13.93
C ALA A 101 -14.65 4.44 -14.56
N GLY A 102 -15.20 3.25 -14.74
CA GLY A 102 -14.51 2.09 -15.28
C GLY A 102 -14.56 2.01 -16.80
N PHE A 103 -13.66 1.21 -17.34
CA PHE A 103 -13.62 0.83 -18.76
C PHE A 103 -13.20 -0.64 -18.91
N ASN A 104 -13.42 -1.21 -20.08
CA ASN A 104 -12.90 -2.54 -20.44
C ASN A 104 -12.42 -2.56 -21.90
N ARG A 105 -12.36 -3.72 -22.50
CA ARG A 105 -11.97 -3.91 -23.91
C ARG A 105 -12.80 -3.06 -24.87
N ALA A 106 -14.11 -2.97 -24.66
CA ALA A 106 -15.06 -2.41 -25.62
C ALA A 106 -15.74 -1.12 -25.13
N LEU A 107 -15.91 -0.99 -23.82
CA LEU A 107 -16.71 0.09 -23.21
C LEU A 107 -15.83 1.04 -22.41
N ASP A 108 -16.15 2.34 -22.49
CA ASP A 108 -15.46 3.42 -21.77
C ASP A 108 -16.14 3.80 -20.45
N ARG A 109 -17.34 3.26 -20.19
CA ARG A 109 -18.11 3.53 -18.96
C ARG A 109 -18.67 2.24 -18.42
N ILE A 110 -18.14 1.81 -17.28
CA ILE A 110 -18.55 0.57 -16.61
C ILE A 110 -18.60 0.81 -15.11
N ASP A 111 -19.60 0.24 -14.46
CA ASP A 111 -19.62 0.10 -13.01
C ASP A 111 -18.71 -1.05 -12.60
N ILE A 112 -17.49 -0.69 -12.18
CA ILE A 112 -16.50 -1.65 -11.69
C ILE A 112 -17.03 -2.41 -10.47
N ALA A 113 -17.70 -1.72 -9.54
CA ALA A 113 -18.19 -2.34 -8.31
C ALA A 113 -19.26 -3.39 -8.59
N ALA A 114 -20.18 -3.10 -9.51
CA ALA A 114 -21.20 -4.06 -9.93
C ALA A 114 -20.57 -5.25 -10.66
N THR A 115 -19.61 -5.00 -11.56
CA THR A 115 -18.90 -6.05 -12.31
C THR A 115 -18.17 -7.01 -11.37
N LEU A 116 -17.42 -6.48 -10.41
CA LEU A 116 -16.67 -7.30 -9.46
C LEU A 116 -17.60 -8.06 -8.49
N ASP A 117 -18.76 -7.49 -8.13
CA ASP A 117 -19.79 -8.16 -7.33
C ASP A 117 -20.37 -9.38 -8.06
N ILE A 118 -20.64 -9.24 -9.38
CA ILE A 118 -21.11 -10.33 -10.24
C ILE A 118 -20.07 -11.47 -10.28
N TRP A 119 -18.79 -11.17 -10.53
CA TRP A 119 -17.74 -12.20 -10.56
C TRP A 119 -17.58 -12.89 -9.21
N GLN A 120 -17.68 -12.14 -8.11
CA GLN A 120 -17.60 -12.71 -6.78
C GLN A 120 -18.77 -13.66 -6.49
N LYS A 121 -20.00 -13.28 -6.86
CA LYS A 121 -21.22 -14.09 -6.70
C LYS A 121 -21.26 -15.30 -7.62
N ALA A 122 -20.59 -15.24 -8.77
CA ALA A 122 -20.41 -16.37 -9.67
C ALA A 122 -19.54 -17.49 -9.08
N GLY A 123 -18.90 -17.24 -7.92
CA GLY A 123 -18.08 -18.22 -7.23
C GLY A 123 -16.63 -18.30 -7.71
N ASP A 124 -16.15 -17.32 -8.48
CA ASP A 124 -14.78 -17.29 -8.94
C ASP A 124 -13.82 -17.36 -7.73
N GLU A 125 -12.79 -18.21 -7.80
CA GLU A 125 -11.86 -18.41 -6.67
C GLU A 125 -11.02 -17.17 -6.33
N ARG A 126 -10.70 -16.36 -7.34
CA ARG A 126 -9.76 -15.24 -7.21
C ARG A 126 -10.02 -14.12 -8.20
N LEU A 127 -9.64 -12.93 -7.81
CA LEU A 127 -9.57 -11.73 -8.62
C LEU A 127 -8.10 -11.30 -8.72
N PHE A 128 -7.54 -11.19 -9.91
CA PHE A 128 -6.22 -10.60 -10.08
C PHE A 128 -6.35 -9.07 -10.17
N LYS A 129 -5.38 -8.38 -9.57
CA LYS A 129 -5.30 -6.92 -9.55
C LYS A 129 -3.93 -6.51 -10.04
N ILE A 130 -3.89 -5.69 -11.08
CA ILE A 130 -2.65 -5.17 -11.66
C ILE A 130 -2.70 -3.66 -11.63
N ILE A 131 -1.64 -3.03 -11.17
CA ILE A 131 -1.41 -1.59 -11.28
C ILE A 131 -0.30 -1.39 -12.31
N VAL A 132 -0.56 -0.60 -13.33
CA VAL A 132 0.41 -0.25 -14.38
C VAL A 132 0.64 1.24 -14.35
N SER A 133 1.87 1.65 -14.03
CA SER A 133 2.24 3.06 -13.84
C SER A 133 3.44 3.41 -14.73
N PRO A 134 3.20 3.94 -15.94
CA PRO A 134 4.26 4.47 -16.78
C PRO A 134 4.91 5.72 -16.18
N GLU A 135 6.23 5.87 -16.38
CA GLU A 135 6.99 7.04 -15.89
C GLU A 135 6.45 8.36 -16.45
N PHE A 136 5.98 8.35 -17.70
CA PHE A 136 5.30 9.46 -18.39
C PHE A 136 3.84 9.13 -18.70
N GLY A 137 3.09 8.66 -17.70
CA GLY A 137 1.68 8.33 -17.84
C GLY A 137 0.80 9.54 -18.25
N ASP A 138 1.26 10.74 -17.95
CA ASP A 138 0.65 12.02 -18.36
C ASP A 138 0.73 12.28 -19.87
N ARG A 139 1.64 11.63 -20.59
CA ARG A 139 1.80 11.72 -22.06
C ARG A 139 1.07 10.61 -22.81
N LEU A 140 0.41 9.68 -22.12
CA LEU A 140 -0.27 8.52 -22.69
C LEU A 140 -1.79 8.66 -22.57
N ASN A 141 -2.51 8.17 -23.59
CA ASN A 141 -3.89 7.76 -23.38
C ASN A 141 -3.89 6.47 -22.59
N LEU A 142 -4.01 6.54 -21.27
CA LEU A 142 -3.89 5.39 -20.39
C LEU A 142 -4.98 4.32 -20.60
N ARG A 143 -6.15 4.66 -21.15
CA ARG A 143 -7.19 3.68 -21.50
C ARG A 143 -6.74 2.82 -22.68
N GLU A 144 -6.30 3.46 -23.76
CA GLU A 144 -5.82 2.72 -24.94
C GLU A 144 -4.53 1.95 -24.62
N TYR A 145 -3.65 2.56 -23.84
CA TYR A 145 -2.46 1.87 -23.36
C TYR A 145 -2.80 0.60 -22.56
N ALA A 146 -3.80 0.67 -21.68
CA ALA A 146 -4.25 -0.47 -20.89
C ALA A 146 -4.94 -1.54 -21.75
N ARG A 147 -5.71 -1.15 -22.79
CA ARG A 147 -6.30 -2.07 -23.75
C ARG A 147 -5.24 -2.86 -24.50
N GLU A 148 -4.23 -2.16 -24.99
CA GLU A 148 -3.10 -2.80 -25.69
C GLU A 148 -2.30 -3.70 -24.74
N PHE A 149 -2.08 -3.28 -23.51
CA PHE A 149 -1.42 -4.10 -22.48
C PHE A 149 -2.19 -5.41 -22.22
N MET A 150 -3.51 -5.32 -22.06
CA MET A 150 -4.35 -6.50 -21.85
C MET A 150 -4.40 -7.39 -23.08
N ARG A 151 -4.45 -6.81 -24.28
CA ARG A 151 -4.41 -7.56 -25.54
C ARG A 151 -3.12 -8.39 -25.66
N ARG A 152 -1.96 -7.78 -25.41
CA ARG A 152 -0.67 -8.50 -25.44
C ARG A 152 -0.55 -9.52 -24.31
N MET A 153 -1.09 -9.23 -23.15
CA MET A 153 -1.13 -10.19 -22.04
C MET A 153 -1.94 -11.44 -22.44
N GLU A 154 -3.07 -11.27 -23.12
CA GLU A 154 -3.87 -12.36 -23.63
C GLU A 154 -3.16 -13.20 -24.69
N GLU A 155 -2.42 -12.55 -25.58
CA GLU A 155 -1.57 -13.22 -26.57
C GLU A 155 -0.45 -14.02 -25.90
N ASP A 156 0.27 -13.43 -24.95
CA ASP A 156 1.33 -14.11 -24.23
C ASP A 156 0.83 -15.33 -23.45
N LEU A 157 -0.39 -15.26 -22.91
CA LEU A 157 -1.03 -16.33 -22.15
C LEU A 157 -1.86 -17.28 -23.01
N SER A 158 -2.03 -16.98 -24.31
CA SER A 158 -2.88 -17.72 -25.25
C SER A 158 -4.29 -17.93 -24.70
N THR A 159 -4.88 -16.90 -24.08
CA THR A 159 -6.20 -16.95 -23.45
C THR A 159 -6.92 -15.62 -23.60
N THR A 160 -8.25 -15.64 -23.53
CA THR A 160 -9.05 -14.41 -23.52
C THR A 160 -9.57 -14.17 -22.12
N LEU A 161 -9.37 -12.95 -21.61
CA LEU A 161 -9.66 -12.58 -20.24
C LEU A 161 -10.83 -11.60 -20.15
N GLU A 162 -11.61 -11.73 -19.09
CA GLU A 162 -12.54 -10.69 -18.68
C GLU A 162 -11.83 -9.76 -17.69
N TRP A 163 -11.89 -8.45 -17.97
CA TRP A 163 -11.23 -7.47 -17.14
C TRP A 163 -11.95 -6.11 -17.16
N VAL A 164 -11.76 -5.35 -16.12
CA VAL A 164 -12.18 -3.95 -16.00
C VAL A 164 -11.03 -3.11 -15.48
N GLY A 165 -10.96 -1.86 -15.88
CA GLY A 165 -9.92 -0.94 -15.46
C GLY A 165 -10.45 0.43 -15.04
N ALA A 166 -9.63 1.17 -14.31
CA ALA A 166 -9.83 2.57 -13.97
C ALA A 166 -8.51 3.34 -14.09
N VAL A 167 -8.58 4.57 -14.58
CA VAL A 167 -7.43 5.46 -14.70
C VAL A 167 -7.42 6.43 -13.51
N HIS A 168 -6.27 6.55 -12.86
CA HIS A 168 -6.04 7.49 -11.77
C HIS A 168 -5.03 8.56 -12.20
N HIS A 169 -5.48 9.82 -12.24
CA HIS A 169 -4.65 10.98 -12.58
C HIS A 169 -4.28 11.85 -11.37
N ASN A 170 -4.94 11.65 -10.24
CA ASN A 170 -4.80 12.47 -9.03
C ASN A 170 -3.61 12.10 -8.14
N THR A 171 -2.77 11.21 -8.59
CA THR A 171 -1.55 10.79 -7.92
C THR A 171 -0.32 11.42 -8.57
N GLU A 172 0.83 11.33 -7.91
CA GLU A 172 2.12 11.83 -8.40
C GLU A 172 2.50 11.25 -9.78
N HIS A 173 2.01 10.06 -10.08
CA HIS A 173 2.18 9.37 -11.36
C HIS A 173 0.84 8.83 -11.82
N ALA A 174 0.37 9.27 -12.98
CA ALA A 174 -0.83 8.75 -13.59
C ALA A 174 -0.67 7.24 -13.86
N HIS A 175 -1.67 6.44 -13.48
CA HIS A 175 -1.61 4.98 -13.56
C HIS A 175 -2.97 4.34 -13.80
N VAL A 176 -2.97 3.06 -14.14
CA VAL A 176 -4.18 2.28 -14.38
C VAL A 176 -4.27 1.16 -13.36
N HIS A 177 -5.44 1.01 -12.76
CA HIS A 177 -5.84 -0.18 -12.03
C HIS A 177 -6.60 -1.11 -12.96
N LEU A 178 -6.18 -2.37 -13.00
CA LEU A 178 -6.84 -3.44 -13.75
C LEU A 178 -7.28 -4.51 -12.78
N ALA A 179 -8.56 -4.88 -12.84
CA ALA A 179 -9.12 -6.02 -12.15
C ALA A 179 -9.46 -7.09 -13.20
N ILE A 180 -8.88 -8.29 -13.07
CA ILE A 180 -8.98 -9.35 -14.04
C ILE A 180 -9.65 -10.54 -13.37
N ARG A 181 -10.68 -11.08 -13.99
CA ARG A 181 -11.41 -12.26 -13.56
C ARG A 181 -10.47 -13.47 -13.47
N GLY A 182 -10.59 -14.29 -12.44
CA GLY A 182 -9.71 -15.44 -12.20
C GLY A 182 -9.97 -16.64 -13.10
N VAL A 183 -10.94 -16.53 -14.00
CA VAL A 183 -11.27 -17.52 -15.04
C VAL A 183 -11.23 -16.82 -16.40
N ASP A 184 -10.95 -17.59 -17.45
CA ASP A 184 -11.04 -17.09 -18.83
C ASP A 184 -12.51 -16.99 -19.29
N THR A 185 -12.72 -16.52 -20.52
CA THR A 185 -14.07 -16.39 -21.10
C THR A 185 -14.80 -17.73 -21.28
N LYS A 186 -14.10 -18.87 -21.12
CA LYS A 186 -14.68 -20.23 -21.14
C LYS A 186 -14.95 -20.76 -19.72
N GLY A 187 -14.71 -19.97 -18.70
CA GLY A 187 -14.87 -20.37 -17.30
C GLY A 187 -13.71 -21.23 -16.76
N ILE A 188 -12.61 -21.33 -17.49
CA ILE A 188 -11.45 -22.13 -17.08
C ILE A 188 -10.55 -21.27 -16.17
N PRO A 189 -10.21 -21.73 -14.95
CA PRO A 189 -9.30 -21.00 -14.08
C PRO A 189 -7.93 -20.81 -14.74
N PHE A 190 -7.47 -19.56 -14.83
CA PHE A 190 -6.14 -19.27 -15.36
C PHE A 190 -5.14 -18.94 -14.25
N ARG A 191 -3.88 -19.07 -14.56
CA ARG A 191 -2.78 -18.74 -13.65
C ARG A 191 -1.77 -17.85 -14.33
N LEU A 192 -1.27 -16.86 -13.61
CA LEU A 192 -0.15 -16.06 -14.06
C LEU A 192 1.15 -16.81 -13.76
N PRO A 193 1.98 -17.14 -14.75
CA PRO A 193 3.27 -17.75 -14.54
C PRO A 193 4.17 -16.82 -13.71
N ARG A 194 4.92 -17.38 -12.76
CA ARG A 194 5.76 -16.60 -11.83
C ARG A 194 6.74 -15.67 -12.55
N GLU A 195 7.41 -16.16 -13.58
CA GLU A 195 8.39 -15.37 -14.33
C GLU A 195 7.70 -14.25 -15.13
N TYR A 196 6.48 -14.48 -15.62
CA TYR A 196 5.69 -13.46 -16.27
C TYR A 196 5.29 -12.33 -15.32
N VAL A 197 4.91 -12.67 -14.08
CA VAL A 197 4.63 -11.69 -13.02
C VAL A 197 5.92 -10.95 -12.61
N ARG A 198 7.05 -11.66 -12.53
CA ARG A 198 8.32 -11.09 -12.07
C ARG A 198 8.92 -10.08 -13.05
N SER A 199 8.86 -10.35 -14.34
CA SER A 199 9.48 -9.50 -15.37
C SER A 199 8.63 -9.28 -16.60
N GLY A 200 7.94 -10.30 -17.13
CA GLY A 200 7.25 -10.25 -18.42
C GLY A 200 6.21 -9.15 -18.52
N LEU A 201 5.33 -8.99 -17.52
CA LEU A 201 4.34 -7.92 -17.52
C LEU A 201 4.97 -6.53 -17.58
N ARG A 202 6.06 -6.30 -16.84
CA ARG A 202 6.76 -5.03 -16.86
C ARG A 202 7.47 -4.79 -18.19
N GLU A 203 8.05 -5.82 -18.77
CA GLU A 203 8.70 -5.75 -20.09
C GLU A 203 7.66 -5.40 -21.17
N ARG A 204 6.49 -6.07 -21.19
CA ARG A 204 5.39 -5.74 -22.10
C ARG A 204 4.88 -4.31 -21.92
N ALA A 205 4.67 -3.89 -20.68
CA ALA A 205 4.25 -2.53 -20.37
C ALA A 205 5.26 -1.48 -20.88
N ALA A 206 6.56 -1.75 -20.72
CA ALA A 206 7.64 -0.88 -21.18
C ALA A 206 7.76 -0.86 -22.73
N GLU A 207 7.58 -2.00 -23.38
CA GLU A 207 7.55 -2.08 -24.84
C GLU A 207 6.45 -1.22 -25.44
N ILE A 208 5.21 -1.36 -24.95
CA ILE A 208 4.05 -0.57 -25.41
C ILE A 208 4.29 0.93 -25.19
N ALA A 209 4.76 1.30 -24.01
CA ALA A 209 5.07 2.70 -23.72
C ALA A 209 6.15 3.24 -24.66
N THR A 210 7.16 2.41 -25.02
CA THR A 210 8.24 2.78 -25.94
C THR A 210 7.75 2.89 -27.37
N GLU A 211 6.85 2.01 -27.80
CA GLU A 211 6.24 2.10 -29.14
C GLU A 211 5.41 3.39 -29.32
N ILE A 212 4.70 3.81 -28.28
CA ILE A 212 3.86 5.00 -28.33
C ILE A 212 4.67 6.29 -28.16
N LEU A 213 5.59 6.34 -27.21
CA LEU A 213 6.33 7.57 -26.86
C LEU A 213 7.71 7.67 -27.51
N GLY A 214 8.16 6.63 -28.17
CA GLY A 214 9.55 6.48 -28.61
C GLY A 214 10.50 6.05 -27.48
N TYR A 215 11.74 5.80 -27.86
CA TYR A 215 12.79 5.50 -26.88
C TYR A 215 13.01 6.68 -25.94
N ARG A 216 13.38 6.36 -24.70
CA ARG A 216 13.68 7.35 -23.68
C ARG A 216 14.85 8.24 -24.14
N SER A 217 14.58 9.53 -24.25
CA SER A 217 15.59 10.51 -24.67
C SER A 217 16.46 10.97 -23.49
N PRO A 218 17.64 11.54 -23.74
CA PRO A 218 18.41 12.23 -22.71
C PRO A 218 17.60 13.34 -22.03
N THR A 219 16.74 14.04 -22.75
CA THR A 219 15.85 15.07 -22.22
C THR A 219 14.85 14.48 -21.23
N ASP A 220 14.26 13.31 -21.51
CA ASP A 220 13.37 12.63 -20.57
C ASP A 220 14.10 12.24 -19.27
N ALA A 221 15.32 11.72 -19.39
CA ALA A 221 16.15 11.40 -18.26
C ALA A 221 16.51 12.62 -17.41
N HIS A 222 16.77 13.76 -18.07
CA HIS A 222 17.00 15.05 -17.41
C HIS A 222 15.76 15.54 -16.66
N GLU A 223 14.60 15.53 -17.29
CA GLU A 223 13.35 15.97 -16.68
C GLU A 223 13.01 15.18 -15.42
N ILE A 224 13.18 13.85 -15.46
CA ILE A 224 12.91 13.02 -14.29
C ILE A 224 13.86 13.32 -13.14
N ARG A 225 15.16 13.42 -13.42
CA ARG A 225 16.14 13.78 -12.39
C ARG A 225 15.85 15.16 -11.81
N ARG A 226 15.42 16.11 -12.63
CA ARG A 226 14.99 17.43 -12.17
C ARG A 226 13.79 17.33 -11.22
N ARG A 227 12.77 16.52 -11.58
CA ARG A 227 11.60 16.25 -10.71
C ARG A 227 12.04 15.55 -9.42
N GLU A 228 12.94 14.56 -9.49
CA GLU A 228 13.47 13.85 -8.34
C GLU A 228 14.25 14.75 -7.37
N ALA A 229 15.02 15.72 -7.88
CA ALA A 229 15.82 16.60 -7.05
C ALA A 229 14.98 17.41 -6.04
N ALA A 230 13.73 17.76 -6.38
CA ALA A 230 12.83 18.54 -5.55
C ALA A 230 11.91 17.69 -4.64
N LYS A 231 12.02 16.35 -4.64
CA LYS A 231 11.13 15.48 -3.86
C LYS A 231 11.51 15.41 -2.39
N THR A 232 10.51 15.39 -1.51
CA THR A 232 10.69 15.19 -0.05
C THR A 232 10.76 13.72 0.36
N ARG A 233 10.96 12.81 -0.58
CA ARG A 233 11.12 11.37 -0.39
C ARG A 233 12.46 10.86 -0.91
N TYR A 234 12.82 9.64 -0.55
CA TYR A 234 14.03 8.99 -1.05
C TYR A 234 13.92 8.71 -2.56
N THR A 235 14.94 9.10 -3.33
CA THR A 235 14.99 9.07 -4.79
C THR A 235 16.17 8.28 -5.34
N SER A 236 16.27 8.17 -6.67
CA SER A 236 17.42 7.55 -7.32
C SER A 236 18.70 8.39 -7.15
N LEU A 237 18.59 9.71 -7.06
CA LEU A 237 19.70 10.62 -6.78
C LEU A 237 20.29 10.36 -5.39
N ASP A 238 19.44 10.15 -4.39
CA ASP A 238 19.87 9.83 -3.02
C ASP A 238 20.63 8.51 -2.95
N ARG A 239 20.23 7.53 -3.76
CA ARG A 239 20.94 6.25 -3.87
C ARG A 239 22.36 6.43 -4.40
N ILE A 240 22.57 7.36 -5.34
CA ILE A 240 23.91 7.68 -5.85
C ILE A 240 24.73 8.35 -4.76
N LEU A 241 24.18 9.32 -4.04
CA LEU A 241 24.85 9.97 -2.92
C LEU A 241 25.23 8.96 -1.82
N GLN A 242 24.38 7.98 -1.56
CA GLN A 242 24.60 6.99 -0.51
C GLN A 242 25.78 6.04 -0.77
N TRP A 243 26.28 5.91 -1.99
CA TRP A 243 27.45 5.08 -2.26
C TRP A 243 28.71 5.57 -1.56
N SER A 244 28.78 6.86 -1.23
CA SER A 244 29.89 7.47 -0.46
C SER A 244 29.66 7.42 1.06
N ASN A 245 28.55 6.80 1.53
CA ASN A 245 28.18 6.79 2.93
C ASN A 245 28.98 5.75 3.73
N ASP A 246 29.91 6.25 4.53
CA ASP A 246 30.51 5.47 5.62
C ASP A 246 29.55 5.54 6.84
N ARG A 247 28.81 4.46 7.06
CA ARG A 247 27.82 4.35 8.15
C ARG A 247 28.44 4.40 9.56
N SER A 248 29.74 4.45 9.68
CA SER A 248 30.44 4.55 10.97
C SER A 248 30.42 5.98 11.55
N SER A 249 30.17 6.97 10.70
CA SER A 249 30.12 8.39 11.09
C SER A 249 28.69 8.95 11.03
N PRO A 250 28.32 9.94 11.89
CA PRO A 250 27.02 10.61 11.81
C PRO A 250 26.82 11.42 10.52
N HIS A 251 27.90 11.78 9.84
CA HIS A 251 27.89 12.49 8.56
C HIS A 251 28.94 11.89 7.62
N PHE A 252 28.66 11.96 6.33
CA PHE A 252 29.63 11.63 5.29
C PHE A 252 29.80 12.79 4.31
N VAL A 253 30.94 12.86 3.65
CA VAL A 253 31.25 13.93 2.71
C VAL A 253 31.14 13.41 1.29
N VAL A 254 30.46 14.17 0.44
CA VAL A 254 30.39 13.91 -1.01
C VAL A 254 30.92 15.13 -1.76
N THR A 255 31.66 14.89 -2.84
CA THR A 255 32.13 15.93 -3.76
C THR A 255 31.24 15.91 -4.99
N VAL A 256 30.59 17.03 -5.29
CA VAL A 256 29.72 17.22 -6.45
C VAL A 256 30.13 18.49 -7.18
N ASN A 257 30.85 18.31 -8.29
CA ASN A 257 31.36 19.41 -9.11
C ASN A 257 30.75 19.41 -10.51
N PRO A 258 29.68 20.21 -10.77
CA PRO A 258 29.05 20.29 -12.08
C PRO A 258 29.91 20.95 -13.15
N ASP A 259 30.95 21.68 -12.75
CA ASP A 259 31.82 22.46 -13.64
C ASP A 259 33.13 21.74 -13.98
N ASP A 260 33.27 20.48 -13.55
CA ASP A 260 34.46 19.67 -13.85
C ASP A 260 34.59 19.37 -15.34
N ALA A 261 35.54 20.04 -15.98
CA ALA A 261 35.81 19.93 -17.40
C ALA A 261 36.31 18.55 -17.82
N SER A 262 36.85 17.75 -16.90
CA SER A 262 37.33 16.38 -17.16
C SER A 262 36.20 15.37 -17.35
N LEU A 263 34.98 15.70 -16.93
CA LEU A 263 33.82 14.83 -17.01
C LEU A 263 33.14 14.91 -18.38
N SER A 264 32.58 13.80 -18.83
CA SER A 264 31.70 13.78 -20.01
C SER A 264 30.47 14.67 -19.79
N GLU A 265 29.84 15.15 -20.86
CA GLU A 265 28.63 15.96 -20.78
C GLU A 265 27.52 15.31 -19.95
N SER A 266 27.28 14.01 -20.16
CA SER A 266 26.28 13.25 -19.38
C SER A 266 26.63 13.15 -17.90
N ALA A 267 27.92 13.09 -17.55
CA ALA A 267 28.36 13.07 -16.15
C ALA A 267 28.19 14.46 -15.52
N ARG A 268 28.53 15.53 -16.23
CA ARG A 268 28.29 16.92 -15.76
C ARG A 268 26.83 17.20 -15.53
N GLU A 269 25.94 16.75 -16.43
CA GLU A 269 24.48 16.87 -16.22
C GLU A 269 24.02 16.10 -14.97
N LEU A 270 24.56 14.91 -14.70
CA LEU A 270 24.29 14.20 -13.47
C LEU A 270 24.76 14.98 -12.24
N GLN A 271 25.95 15.59 -12.29
CA GLN A 271 26.48 16.44 -11.20
C GLN A 271 25.57 17.63 -10.93
N LYS A 272 25.00 18.28 -11.97
CA LYS A 272 24.02 19.36 -11.80
C LYS A 272 22.78 18.88 -11.04
N HIS A 273 22.26 17.70 -11.36
CA HIS A 273 21.10 17.14 -10.64
C HIS A 273 21.43 16.77 -9.20
N LEU A 274 22.62 16.20 -8.95
CA LEU A 274 23.08 15.90 -7.60
C LEU A 274 23.26 17.17 -6.77
N SER A 275 23.83 18.24 -7.36
CA SER A 275 23.94 19.55 -6.72
C SER A 275 22.56 20.13 -6.37
N ALA A 276 21.61 20.11 -7.31
CA ALA A 276 20.23 20.53 -7.04
C ALA A 276 19.57 19.71 -5.94
N ARG A 277 19.83 18.38 -5.90
CA ARG A 277 19.36 17.51 -4.83
C ARG A 277 19.95 17.87 -3.48
N LEU A 278 21.25 18.11 -3.40
CA LEU A 278 21.95 18.49 -2.17
C LEU A 278 21.45 19.84 -1.65
N MET A 279 21.21 20.83 -2.52
CA MET A 279 20.58 22.09 -2.14
C MET A 279 19.18 21.88 -1.55
N HIS A 280 18.40 20.94 -2.11
CA HIS A 280 17.09 20.61 -1.54
C HIS A 280 17.23 19.91 -0.18
N LEU A 281 18.15 18.96 -0.04
CA LEU A 281 18.47 18.31 1.24
C LEU A 281 18.95 19.30 2.29
N GLN A 282 19.71 20.33 1.88
CA GLN A 282 20.14 21.41 2.78
C GLN A 282 18.95 22.21 3.33
N LYS A 283 17.96 22.53 2.47
CA LYS A 283 16.72 23.18 2.94
C LYS A 283 15.94 22.34 3.95
N MET A 284 16.11 21.02 3.90
CA MET A 284 15.52 20.06 4.84
C MET A 284 16.40 19.83 6.09
N GLY A 285 17.58 20.45 6.18
CA GLY A 285 18.54 20.23 7.27
C GLY A 285 19.28 18.88 7.18
N LEU A 286 19.24 18.20 6.05
CA LEU A 286 19.86 16.87 5.86
C LEU A 286 21.24 16.92 5.18
N ALA A 287 21.61 18.07 4.64
CA ALA A 287 22.93 18.31 4.06
C ALA A 287 23.39 19.74 4.37
N GLN A 288 24.70 19.95 4.31
CA GLN A 288 25.33 21.26 4.47
C GLN A 288 26.45 21.42 3.43
N PHE A 289 26.45 22.53 2.71
CA PHE A 289 27.55 22.89 1.85
C PHE A 289 28.78 23.25 2.69
N LEU A 290 29.92 22.72 2.36
CA LEU A 290 31.21 23.03 3.01
C LEU A 290 31.99 24.02 2.13
N GLU A 291 32.94 23.55 1.37
CA GLU A 291 33.75 24.32 0.44
C GLU A 291 34.16 23.47 -0.75
N GLN A 292 34.68 24.06 -1.82
CA GLN A 292 35.25 23.35 -2.97
C GLN A 292 34.39 22.21 -3.50
N HIS A 293 33.08 22.47 -3.66
CA HIS A 293 32.09 21.48 -4.12
C HIS A 293 31.83 20.28 -3.17
N GLN A 294 32.25 20.39 -1.92
CA GLN A 294 32.04 19.38 -0.90
C GLN A 294 30.75 19.65 -0.11
N TRP A 295 30.07 18.57 0.23
CA TRP A 295 28.85 18.58 1.00
C TRP A 295 28.95 17.56 2.14
N SER A 296 28.58 17.98 3.34
CA SER A 296 28.34 17.09 4.47
C SER A 296 26.89 16.64 4.43
N VAL A 297 26.63 15.34 4.46
CA VAL A 297 25.29 14.75 4.43
C VAL A 297 25.10 13.87 5.66
N GLN A 298 23.94 13.96 6.32
CA GLN A 298 23.60 13.11 7.47
C GLN A 298 23.53 11.63 7.04
N SER A 299 24.15 10.74 7.81
CA SER A 299 24.23 9.32 7.45
C SER A 299 22.89 8.60 7.49
N ASP A 300 21.91 9.12 8.25
CA ASP A 300 20.56 8.59 8.37
C ASP A 300 19.52 9.30 7.47
N PHE A 301 19.96 10.15 6.53
CA PHE A 301 19.08 10.92 5.63
C PHE A 301 18.07 10.03 4.88
N GLU A 302 18.45 8.80 4.50
CA GLU A 302 17.53 7.83 3.89
C GLU A 302 16.36 7.52 4.83
N LYS A 303 16.66 7.23 6.09
CA LYS A 303 15.64 6.92 7.10
C LYS A 303 14.68 8.10 7.29
N VAL A 304 15.22 9.32 7.35
CA VAL A 304 14.41 10.54 7.48
C VAL A 304 13.51 10.72 6.26
N LEU A 305 14.05 10.62 5.03
CA LEU A 305 13.26 10.77 3.81
C LEU A 305 12.17 9.71 3.67
N ARG A 306 12.44 8.46 4.04
CA ARG A 306 11.44 7.39 4.05
C ARG A 306 10.36 7.64 5.10
N THR A 307 10.73 8.18 6.28
CA THR A 307 9.77 8.54 7.33
C THR A 307 8.86 9.69 6.87
N LEU A 308 9.42 10.71 6.22
CA LEU A 308 8.64 11.82 5.65
C LEU A 308 7.66 11.33 4.58
N GLN A 309 8.10 10.44 3.69
CA GLN A 309 7.22 9.81 2.71
C GLN A 309 6.07 9.06 3.38
N GLN A 310 6.36 8.23 4.38
CA GLN A 310 5.33 7.50 5.13
C GLN A 310 4.35 8.45 5.83
N SER A 311 4.84 9.57 6.36
CA SER A 311 3.97 10.58 6.97
C SER A 311 3.05 11.24 5.93
N ALA A 312 3.59 11.61 4.77
CA ALA A 312 2.79 12.19 3.68
C ALA A 312 1.74 11.22 3.15
N ASP A 313 2.10 9.93 2.99
CA ASP A 313 1.17 8.88 2.56
C ASP A 313 0.04 8.68 3.59
N ARG A 314 0.36 8.77 4.90
CA ARG A 314 -0.65 8.73 5.99
C ARG A 314 -1.59 9.93 5.92
N GLN A 315 -1.07 11.14 5.70
CA GLN A 315 -1.91 12.35 5.58
C GLN A 315 -2.85 12.26 4.37
N LYS A 316 -2.37 11.76 3.23
CA LYS A 316 -3.23 11.52 2.05
C LYS A 316 -4.33 10.51 2.38
N MET A 317 -4.02 9.44 3.07
CA MET A 317 -4.99 8.42 3.48
C MET A 317 -6.06 9.00 4.41
N LEU A 318 -5.66 9.83 5.40
CA LEU A 318 -6.61 10.52 6.26
C LEU A 318 -7.49 11.49 5.48
N ALA A 319 -6.94 12.24 4.54
CA ALA A 319 -7.72 13.17 3.72
C ALA A 319 -8.79 12.46 2.88
N VAL A 320 -8.48 11.27 2.35
CA VAL A 320 -9.44 10.43 1.60
C VAL A 320 -10.55 9.91 2.52
N HIS A 321 -10.26 9.65 3.79
CA HIS A 321 -11.20 9.04 4.75
C HIS A 321 -11.74 10.03 5.78
N GLY A 322 -11.41 11.30 5.70
CA GLY A 322 -11.77 12.32 6.70
C GLY A 322 -13.27 12.41 7.02
N ALA A 323 -14.14 12.15 6.03
CA ALA A 323 -15.59 12.22 6.20
C ALA A 323 -16.17 11.13 7.13
N ILE A 324 -15.42 10.06 7.45
CA ILE A 324 -15.89 8.99 8.35
C ILE A 324 -15.32 9.09 9.77
N LEU A 325 -14.42 10.04 10.01
CA LEU A 325 -13.82 10.28 11.32
C LEU A 325 -14.77 11.09 12.20
N SER A 326 -14.77 10.84 13.50
CA SER A 326 -15.47 11.69 14.48
C SER A 326 -14.90 13.11 14.50
N ASP A 327 -13.58 13.23 14.31
CA ASP A 327 -12.86 14.49 14.23
C ASP A 327 -11.66 14.35 13.29
N ALA A 328 -11.52 15.30 12.37
CA ALA A 328 -10.43 15.31 11.38
C ALA A 328 -9.04 15.56 11.98
N ARG A 329 -8.96 16.03 13.23
CA ARG A 329 -7.70 16.28 13.94
C ARG A 329 -7.11 15.01 14.56
N LEU A 330 -7.84 13.89 14.57
CA LEU A 330 -7.36 12.63 15.16
C LEU A 330 -6.08 12.14 14.45
N PRO A 331 -5.01 11.83 15.18
CA PRO A 331 -3.77 11.36 14.59
C PRO A 331 -3.92 9.94 14.05
N LEU A 332 -3.39 9.67 12.86
CA LEU A 332 -3.31 8.32 12.30
C LEU A 332 -2.03 7.62 12.74
N GLN A 333 -2.18 6.43 13.26
CA GLN A 333 -1.09 5.56 13.68
C GLN A 333 -1.13 4.22 12.94
N ILE A 334 0.00 3.79 12.38
CA ILE A 334 0.12 2.41 11.90
C ILE A 334 0.41 1.53 13.11
N THR A 335 -0.57 0.73 13.48
CA THR A 335 -0.52 -0.08 14.69
C THR A 335 -0.13 -1.51 14.35
N THR A 336 1.00 -1.93 14.86
CA THR A 336 1.49 -3.31 14.73
C THR A 336 1.23 -4.07 16.02
N LEU A 337 1.09 -5.40 15.92
CA LEU A 337 0.92 -6.30 17.07
C LEU A 337 2.01 -6.17 18.15
N ARG A 338 3.14 -5.58 17.82
CA ARG A 338 4.24 -5.39 18.77
C ARG A 338 4.05 -4.15 19.65
N GLN A 339 3.28 -3.17 19.18
CA GLN A 339 3.22 -1.83 19.75
C GLN A 339 2.08 -1.61 20.75
N PHE A 340 1.04 -2.44 20.75
CA PHE A 340 -0.07 -2.28 21.67
C PHE A 340 -0.32 -3.54 22.49
N GLN A 341 -0.93 -3.37 23.64
CA GLN A 341 -1.41 -4.48 24.48
C GLN A 341 -2.93 -4.66 24.33
N VAL A 342 -3.66 -3.57 24.40
CA VAL A 342 -5.12 -3.51 24.24
C VAL A 342 -5.46 -2.30 23.38
N LEU A 343 -6.31 -2.51 22.40
CA LEU A 343 -6.91 -1.46 21.60
C LEU A 343 -8.43 -1.66 21.60
N ALA A 344 -9.18 -0.63 21.95
CA ALA A 344 -10.62 -0.61 21.86
C ALA A 344 -11.06 0.56 20.98
N GLY A 345 -12.09 0.36 20.15
CA GLY A 345 -12.55 1.43 19.27
C GLY A 345 -13.57 0.98 18.24
N ARG A 346 -14.04 1.94 17.46
CA ARG A 346 -15.03 1.76 16.40
C ARG A 346 -14.33 1.43 15.08
N VAL A 347 -14.75 0.37 14.39
CA VAL A 347 -14.28 0.04 13.04
C VAL A 347 -14.88 1.05 12.05
N LEU A 348 -14.01 1.81 11.40
CA LEU A 348 -14.42 2.82 10.42
C LEU A 348 -14.57 2.23 9.02
N LEU A 349 -13.62 1.41 8.60
CA LEU A 349 -13.62 0.78 7.27
C LEU A 349 -12.64 -0.39 7.18
N HIS A 350 -12.83 -1.18 6.12
CA HIS A 350 -11.84 -2.15 5.62
C HIS A 350 -11.52 -1.81 4.17
N THR A 351 -10.23 -1.70 3.86
CA THR A 351 -9.78 -1.37 2.52
C THR A 351 -8.40 -1.98 2.25
N GLU A 352 -7.78 -1.60 1.16
CA GLU A 352 -6.47 -2.06 0.73
C GLU A 352 -5.50 -0.89 0.58
N ASP A 353 -4.26 -1.12 0.97
CA ASP A 353 -3.15 -0.22 0.72
C ASP A 353 -2.74 -0.32 -0.75
N GLU A 354 -2.83 0.76 -1.50
CA GLU A 354 -2.49 0.79 -2.92
C GLU A 354 -1.04 0.41 -3.19
N GLN A 355 -0.13 0.84 -2.33
CA GLN A 355 1.30 0.62 -2.54
C GLN A 355 1.68 -0.83 -2.28
N THR A 356 1.06 -1.49 -1.30
CA THR A 356 1.44 -2.84 -0.88
C THR A 356 0.44 -3.91 -1.28
N GLY A 357 -0.79 -3.53 -1.66
CA GLY A 357 -1.90 -4.44 -1.90
C GLY A 357 -2.35 -5.18 -0.62
N ARG A 358 -1.85 -4.76 0.56
CA ARG A 358 -2.21 -5.37 1.83
C ARG A 358 -3.52 -4.79 2.32
N ARG A 359 -4.38 -5.65 2.81
CA ARG A 359 -5.62 -5.21 3.45
C ARG A 359 -5.33 -4.63 4.82
N TYR A 360 -6.10 -3.61 5.18
CA TYR A 360 -6.10 -3.04 6.51
C TYR A 360 -7.51 -2.64 6.93
N MET A 361 -7.69 -2.44 8.22
CA MET A 361 -8.84 -1.78 8.79
C MET A 361 -8.41 -0.49 9.48
N LEU A 362 -9.28 0.51 9.48
CA LEU A 362 -9.17 1.68 10.33
C LEU A 362 -10.07 1.51 11.54
N VAL A 363 -9.50 1.74 12.71
CA VAL A 363 -10.23 1.73 13.98
C VAL A 363 -10.02 3.08 14.65
N GLU A 364 -11.13 3.79 14.91
CA GLU A 364 -11.12 4.99 15.71
C GLU A 364 -11.06 4.57 17.18
N GLY A 365 -9.85 4.68 17.74
CA GLY A 365 -9.56 4.23 19.08
C GLY A 365 -10.15 5.12 20.17
N THR A 366 -10.51 4.52 21.30
CA THR A 366 -10.92 5.26 22.51
C THR A 366 -9.79 6.07 23.14
N ASP A 367 -8.57 5.87 22.66
CA ASP A 367 -7.35 6.61 23.01
C ASP A 367 -7.14 7.89 22.18
N ALA A 368 -8.16 8.31 21.43
CA ALA A 368 -8.13 9.48 20.56
C ALA A 368 -7.10 9.40 19.44
N ALA A 369 -6.91 8.22 18.87
CA ALA A 369 -6.12 8.00 17.66
C ALA A 369 -6.88 7.13 16.65
N VAL A 370 -6.59 7.31 15.37
CA VAL A 370 -7.06 6.40 14.33
C VAL A 370 -5.97 5.36 14.07
N HIS A 371 -6.31 4.10 14.29
CA HIS A 371 -5.37 2.99 14.13
C HIS A 371 -5.55 2.31 12.78
N LEU A 372 -4.49 2.34 11.96
CA LEU A 372 -4.39 1.51 10.77
C LEU A 372 -3.80 0.16 11.16
N ILE A 373 -4.57 -0.90 11.00
CA ILE A 373 -4.18 -2.26 11.38
C ILE A 373 -4.22 -3.13 10.14
N TYR A 374 -3.06 -3.61 9.70
CA TYR A 374 -3.02 -4.57 8.60
C TYR A 374 -3.66 -5.90 8.98
N HIS A 375 -4.45 -6.46 8.07
CA HIS A 375 -5.14 -7.72 8.31
C HIS A 375 -4.15 -8.86 8.55
N THR A 376 -4.40 -9.58 9.62
CA THR A 376 -3.75 -10.85 9.94
C THR A 376 -4.71 -12.01 9.65
N ALA A 377 -4.22 -13.25 9.71
CA ALA A 377 -5.08 -14.42 9.57
C ALA A 377 -6.22 -14.44 10.61
N ALA A 378 -5.97 -13.96 11.83
CA ALA A 378 -6.99 -13.87 12.88
C ALA A 378 -8.08 -12.84 12.53
N ILE A 379 -7.71 -11.65 12.01
CA ILE A 379 -8.67 -10.63 11.57
C ILE A 379 -9.48 -11.15 10.38
N GLU A 380 -8.85 -11.80 9.40
CA GLU A 380 -9.57 -12.36 8.26
C GLU A 380 -10.53 -13.47 8.67
N LYS A 381 -10.15 -14.30 9.65
CA LYS A 381 -11.04 -15.32 10.22
C LYS A 381 -12.23 -14.68 10.91
N ALA A 382 -12.01 -13.70 11.79
CA ALA A 382 -13.10 -13.00 12.49
C ALA A 382 -14.08 -12.34 11.50
N ARG A 383 -13.57 -11.74 10.42
CA ARG A 383 -14.41 -11.17 9.36
C ARG A 383 -15.22 -12.23 8.61
N SER A 384 -14.65 -13.38 8.32
CA SER A 384 -15.41 -14.49 7.69
C SER A 384 -16.51 -15.05 8.59
N GLU A 385 -16.39 -14.85 9.92
CA GLU A 385 -17.39 -15.18 10.92
C GLU A 385 -18.44 -14.04 11.11
N GLY A 386 -18.39 -12.98 10.29
CA GLY A 386 -19.31 -11.84 10.37
C GLY A 386 -18.96 -10.80 11.45
N LYS A 387 -17.82 -10.95 12.12
CA LYS A 387 -17.34 -9.98 13.12
C LYS A 387 -16.55 -8.84 12.47
N LEU A 388 -16.27 -7.80 13.24
CA LEU A 388 -15.50 -6.62 12.81
C LEU A 388 -16.15 -5.89 11.63
N ALA A 389 -17.47 -5.81 11.61
CA ALA A 389 -18.20 -5.04 10.61
C ALA A 389 -17.87 -3.54 10.72
N VAL A 390 -18.10 -2.78 9.66
CA VAL A 390 -18.03 -1.31 9.74
C VAL A 390 -19.06 -0.83 10.76
N ASN A 391 -18.66 0.12 11.61
CA ASN A 391 -19.39 0.62 12.75
C ASN A 391 -19.53 -0.36 13.94
N SER A 392 -18.87 -1.54 13.93
CA SER A 392 -18.75 -2.35 15.15
C SER A 392 -17.77 -1.73 16.13
N PHE A 393 -18.08 -1.82 17.44
CA PHE A 393 -17.10 -1.55 18.49
C PHE A 393 -16.33 -2.82 18.82
N VAL A 394 -15.01 -2.73 18.75
CA VAL A 394 -14.13 -3.89 18.87
C VAL A 394 -13.10 -3.67 19.98
N ARG A 395 -12.74 -4.76 20.64
CA ARG A 395 -11.62 -4.82 21.56
C ARG A 395 -10.60 -5.83 21.05
N ILE A 396 -9.37 -5.39 20.85
CA ILE A 396 -8.28 -6.18 20.31
C ILE A 396 -7.22 -6.27 21.39
N GLU A 397 -6.98 -7.48 21.90
CA GLU A 397 -5.97 -7.74 22.93
C GLU A 397 -4.86 -8.61 22.37
N LYS A 398 -3.65 -8.26 22.74
CA LYS A 398 -2.51 -9.13 22.51
C LYS A 398 -2.38 -10.07 23.70
N ARG A 399 -2.52 -11.36 23.45
CA ARG A 399 -2.30 -12.43 24.41
C ARG A 399 -1.10 -13.28 24.00
N PHE A 400 -0.51 -13.98 24.94
CA PHE A 400 0.57 -14.90 24.67
C PHE A 400 0.07 -16.32 24.92
N GLU A 401 0.05 -17.13 23.87
CA GLU A 401 -0.22 -18.57 23.93
C GLU A 401 1.04 -19.33 23.55
N ASN A 402 1.54 -20.16 24.43
CA ASN A 402 2.80 -20.92 24.23
C ASN A 402 3.98 -20.01 23.79
N LYS A 403 4.16 -18.86 24.47
CA LYS A 403 5.17 -17.83 24.17
C LYS A 403 5.04 -17.17 22.78
N ARG A 404 3.99 -17.43 22.03
CA ARG A 404 3.70 -16.77 20.76
C ARG A 404 2.62 -15.71 20.95
N PRO A 405 2.80 -14.51 20.39
CA PRO A 405 1.76 -13.48 20.46
C PRO A 405 0.57 -13.89 19.59
N THR A 406 -0.60 -13.93 20.18
CA THR A 406 -1.89 -14.15 19.52
C THR A 406 -2.76 -12.90 19.67
N LEU A 407 -3.72 -12.73 18.77
CA LEU A 407 -4.73 -11.69 18.86
C LEU A 407 -6.02 -12.30 19.38
N HIS A 408 -6.49 -11.76 20.48
CA HIS A 408 -7.86 -11.97 20.95
C HIS A 408 -8.72 -10.82 20.42
N LEU A 409 -9.75 -11.15 19.64
CA LEU A 409 -10.64 -10.20 18.98
C LEU A 409 -12.03 -10.38 19.56
N GLU A 410 -12.55 -9.33 20.20
CA GLU A 410 -13.89 -9.27 20.76
C GLU A 410 -14.69 -8.22 19.97
N ASP A 411 -15.82 -8.61 19.41
CA ASP A 411 -16.75 -7.72 18.76
C ASP A 411 -17.91 -7.49 19.74
N LEU A 412 -18.10 -6.25 20.17
CA LEU A 412 -19.10 -5.85 21.15
C LEU A 412 -20.37 -5.31 20.50
N GLY A 413 -20.51 -5.49 19.18
CA GLY A 413 -21.67 -5.04 18.41
C GLY A 413 -21.54 -3.61 17.91
N GLU A 414 -22.66 -3.01 17.52
CA GLU A 414 -22.68 -1.67 16.95
C GLU A 414 -22.18 -0.60 17.94
N ALA A 415 -21.27 0.26 17.47
CA ALA A 415 -20.66 1.30 18.28
C ALA A 415 -21.68 2.33 18.81
N ASP A 416 -22.72 2.63 18.03
CA ASP A 416 -23.78 3.54 18.47
C ASP A 416 -24.67 2.91 19.55
N ALA A 417 -24.95 1.62 19.44
CA ALA A 417 -25.68 0.87 20.48
C ALA A 417 -24.85 0.79 21.78
N LEU A 418 -23.53 0.69 21.70
CA LEU A 418 -22.66 0.70 22.87
C LEU A 418 -22.79 1.98 23.69
N LEU A 419 -23.00 3.14 23.06
CA LEU A 419 -23.16 4.42 23.76
C LEU A 419 -24.36 4.41 24.72
N THR A 420 -25.33 3.52 24.55
CA THR A 420 -26.47 3.36 25.47
C THR A 420 -26.22 2.31 26.56
N ASN A 421 -25.12 1.57 26.51
CA ASN A 421 -24.82 0.48 27.42
C ASN A 421 -24.14 0.97 28.71
N SER A 422 -24.94 1.37 29.70
CA SER A 422 -24.42 1.84 31.00
C SER A 422 -23.61 0.80 31.77
N SER A 423 -23.84 -0.50 31.57
CA SER A 423 -23.09 -1.54 32.25
C SER A 423 -21.65 -1.63 31.69
N TYR A 424 -21.47 -1.40 30.39
CA TYR A 424 -20.18 -1.31 29.78
C TYR A 424 -19.36 -0.13 30.32
N PHE A 425 -19.93 1.08 30.33
CA PHE A 425 -19.25 2.28 30.83
C PHE A 425 -18.89 2.19 32.30
N ARG A 426 -19.71 1.56 33.11
CA ARG A 426 -19.42 1.33 34.54
C ARG A 426 -18.18 0.45 34.69
N LYS A 427 -18.12 -0.68 33.99
CA LYS A 427 -16.94 -1.58 34.04
C LYS A 427 -15.69 -0.89 33.53
N GLU A 428 -15.78 -0.10 32.46
CA GLU A 428 -14.63 0.62 31.92
C GLU A 428 -14.15 1.70 32.90
N ALA A 429 -15.07 2.45 33.52
CA ALA A 429 -14.75 3.42 34.57
C ALA A 429 -14.08 2.78 35.80
N GLU A 430 -14.54 1.59 36.22
CA GLU A 430 -13.91 0.82 37.30
C GLU A 430 -12.46 0.44 36.92
N LEU A 431 -12.24 -0.06 35.70
CA LEU A 431 -10.90 -0.40 35.20
C LEU A 431 -9.96 0.80 35.13
N LEU A 432 -10.44 1.96 34.68
CA LEU A 432 -9.67 3.20 34.66
C LEU A 432 -9.34 3.68 36.07
N THR A 433 -10.29 3.62 36.99
CA THR A 433 -10.09 3.97 38.41
C THR A 433 -9.02 3.08 39.05
N LEU A 434 -9.03 1.77 38.79
CA LEU A 434 -7.99 0.83 39.24
C LEU A 434 -6.58 1.17 38.70
N ARG A 435 -6.52 1.81 37.52
CA ARG A 435 -5.28 2.30 36.92
C ARG A 435 -4.90 3.71 37.38
N GLY A 436 -5.66 4.31 38.29
CA GLY A 436 -5.43 5.67 38.80
C GLY A 436 -5.96 6.78 37.87
N ILE A 437 -6.69 6.46 36.82
CA ILE A 437 -7.27 7.44 35.89
C ILE A 437 -8.65 7.83 36.42
N ARG A 438 -8.81 9.11 36.77
CA ARG A 438 -10.05 9.65 37.36
C ARG A 438 -10.73 10.69 36.47
N ASN A 439 -10.11 11.10 35.40
CA ASN A 439 -10.63 12.12 34.51
C ASN A 439 -10.30 11.78 33.04
N VAL A 440 -11.33 11.82 32.20
CA VAL A 440 -11.23 11.65 30.75
C VAL A 440 -11.81 12.90 30.11
N GLN A 441 -10.99 13.93 29.94
CA GLN A 441 -11.42 15.13 29.21
C GLN A 441 -11.35 14.87 27.71
N SER A 442 -12.38 15.30 26.98
CA SER A 442 -12.47 15.13 25.56
C SER A 442 -12.94 16.44 24.89
N GLU A 443 -12.09 16.92 24.00
CA GLU A 443 -12.42 18.02 23.10
C GLU A 443 -12.83 17.47 21.70
N TRP A 444 -13.01 16.16 21.59
CA TRP A 444 -13.32 15.49 20.34
C TRP A 444 -14.81 15.56 20.01
N GLY A 445 -15.12 15.65 18.71
CA GLY A 445 -16.48 15.62 18.21
C GLY A 445 -17.02 14.19 17.98
N GLY A 446 -18.22 14.11 17.43
CA GLY A 446 -18.81 12.88 16.91
C GLY A 446 -18.97 11.75 17.94
N TRP A 447 -18.83 10.52 17.47
CA TRP A 447 -18.95 9.31 18.29
C TRP A 447 -17.94 9.27 19.45
N LEU A 448 -16.69 9.61 19.17
CA LEU A 448 -15.61 9.58 20.18
C LEU A 448 -15.87 10.56 21.32
N GLY A 449 -16.35 11.78 21.01
CA GLY A 449 -16.74 12.75 22.03
C GLY A 449 -17.84 12.25 22.93
N GLN A 450 -18.89 11.63 22.34
CA GLN A 450 -19.98 11.02 23.11
C GLN A 450 -19.49 9.86 23.99
N TYR A 451 -18.58 9.01 23.47
CA TYR A 451 -17.96 7.93 24.25
C TYR A 451 -17.25 8.47 25.49
N HIS A 452 -16.38 9.48 25.32
CA HIS A 452 -15.63 10.07 26.42
C HIS A 452 -16.54 10.78 27.43
N GLN A 453 -17.58 11.49 26.98
CA GLN A 453 -18.57 12.13 27.86
C GLN A 453 -19.32 11.10 28.73
N LYS A 454 -19.71 9.98 28.16
CA LYS A 454 -20.37 8.88 28.89
C LYS A 454 -19.43 8.26 29.92
N LEU A 455 -18.17 8.05 29.54
CA LEU A 455 -17.15 7.49 30.42
C LEU A 455 -16.84 8.43 31.59
N GLN A 456 -16.71 9.73 31.31
CA GLN A 456 -16.51 10.76 32.34
C GLN A 456 -17.66 10.82 33.31
N ALA A 457 -18.91 10.77 32.81
CA ALA A 457 -20.10 10.77 33.66
C ALA A 457 -20.17 9.54 34.61
N GLU A 458 -19.65 8.39 34.21
CA GLU A 458 -19.55 7.22 35.10
C GLU A 458 -18.39 7.37 36.09
N LEU A 459 -17.27 7.98 35.73
CA LEU A 459 -16.14 8.26 36.64
C LEU A 459 -16.49 9.27 37.74
N GLU A 460 -17.38 10.22 37.43
CA GLU A 460 -17.84 11.25 38.39
C GLU A 460 -18.91 10.74 39.37
N LYS A 461 -19.52 9.58 39.13
CA LYS A 461 -20.49 9.01 40.06
C LYS A 461 -19.80 8.62 41.36
N PRO A 462 -20.20 9.18 42.51
CA PRO A 462 -19.58 8.83 43.79
C PRO A 462 -19.76 7.35 44.08
N GLU A 463 -18.74 6.72 44.72
CA GLU A 463 -18.75 5.30 45.15
C GLU A 463 -19.91 4.99 46.10
N ARG A 464 -21.11 4.86 45.58
CA ARG A 464 -22.35 4.61 46.35
C ARG A 464 -22.62 3.15 46.65
N SER A 465 -21.65 2.21 46.62
CA SER A 465 -22.06 0.81 46.85
C SER A 465 -21.18 -0.05 47.77
N LYS A 466 -20.20 0.51 48.48
CA LYS A 466 -19.48 -0.27 49.50
C LYS A 466 -20.03 -0.12 50.93
N ARG A 467 -20.98 0.76 51.19
CA ARG A 467 -21.57 0.97 52.53
C ARG A 467 -22.85 0.19 52.84
N GLN A 468 -23.50 -0.48 51.90
CA GLN A 468 -24.74 -1.22 52.16
C GLN A 468 -24.58 -2.72 52.49
N SER A 469 -23.41 -3.30 52.31
CA SER A 469 -23.15 -4.71 52.66
C SER A 469 -22.55 -4.94 54.05
N GLN A 470 -22.14 -3.89 54.77
CA GLN A 470 -21.62 -4.01 56.15
C GLN A 470 -22.60 -3.60 57.25
N GLY A 471 -23.83 -3.21 56.89
CA GLY A 471 -24.85 -2.70 57.85
C GLY A 471 -25.92 -3.69 58.25
N ARG A 472 -25.87 -4.97 57.88
CA ARG A 472 -26.88 -5.97 58.25
C ARG A 472 -26.29 -7.21 58.94
N GLY A 473 -25.39 -7.03 59.85
CA GLY A 473 -24.86 -8.11 60.67
C GLY A 473 -24.60 -7.65 62.10
N GLY A 474 -25.66 -7.30 62.80
CA GLY A 474 -25.44 -6.92 64.18
C GLY A 474 -26.71 -6.41 64.87
N ARG A 475 -27.63 -7.33 65.17
CA ARG A 475 -28.62 -7.27 66.27
C ARG A 475 -29.47 -8.51 66.27
N SER A 476 -29.08 -9.48 67.05
CA SER A 476 -30.03 -10.27 67.89
C SER A 476 -29.21 -10.84 69.02
N ALA A 477 -29.60 -10.40 70.17
CA ALA A 477 -29.15 -10.85 71.49
C ALA A 477 -29.51 -12.26 71.75
#